data_d9a80e258e8acfe11e383ed465acb083
#
_entry.id   d9a80e258e8acfe11e383ed465acb083
#
_cell.length_a   1.000
_cell.length_b   1.000
_cell.length_c   1.000
_cell.angle_alpha   90.00
_cell.angle_beta   90.00
_cell.angle_gamma   90.00
#
_symmetry.space_group_name_H-M   'P 1'
#
loop_
_entity.id
_entity.type
_entity.pdbx_description
1 polymer ?
#
loop_
_entity_poly.entity_id
_entity_poly.type
_entity_poly.pdbx_seq_one_letter_code
_entity_poly.pdbx_strand_id
1 'polypeptide(L)'
;LNVLKKLGNPVLVGKNSAGQIAKLANQIIVGITIGSVSEAIKLSQKNNVNPINILKALKGGWADSKVLQTHGLRMIKNDFKPRGKNFSQLKDMNNILDCAKNKKLELPLSKIVKKMYNKLVKKGLGNYDHSSLYKSYK
;
A
#
# COMPACT_ATOMS: atom_id res chain seq x y z
N LEU A 1 -20.23 -4.65 22.16
CA LEU A 1 -20.52 -4.17 20.80
C LEU A 1 -20.76 -2.64 20.76
N ASN A 2 -21.49 -2.09 21.75
CA ASN A 2 -21.83 -0.66 21.79
C ASN A 2 -20.60 0.26 21.90
N VAL A 3 -19.56 -0.14 22.62
CA VAL A 3 -18.28 0.60 22.71
C VAL A 3 -17.56 0.61 21.36
N LEU A 4 -17.51 -0.53 20.66
CA LEU A 4 -16.86 -0.64 19.37
C LEU A 4 -17.54 0.19 18.27
N LYS A 5 -18.87 0.32 18.33
CA LYS A 5 -19.64 1.18 17.41
C LYS A 5 -19.25 2.66 17.51
N LYS A 6 -18.79 3.13 18.68
CA LYS A 6 -18.28 4.50 18.85
C LYS A 6 -16.93 4.73 18.17
N LEU A 7 -16.17 3.66 17.90
CA LEU A 7 -14.84 3.71 17.26
C LEU A 7 -14.90 3.49 15.74
N GLY A 8 -16.04 3.04 15.20
CA GLY A 8 -16.22 2.77 13.79
C GLY A 8 -17.34 1.78 13.51
N ASN A 9 -17.29 1.12 12.37
CA ASN A 9 -18.22 0.09 11.97
C ASN A 9 -17.63 -1.31 12.23
N PRO A 10 -17.91 -1.95 13.39
CA PRO A 10 -17.35 -3.25 13.73
C PRO A 10 -17.99 -4.35 12.88
N VAL A 11 -17.16 -5.14 12.20
CA VAL A 11 -17.58 -6.30 11.42
C VAL A 11 -16.95 -7.56 12.02
N LEU A 12 -17.78 -8.55 12.32
CA LEU A 12 -17.30 -9.88 12.73
C LEU A 12 -16.86 -10.65 11.48
N VAL A 13 -15.56 -10.79 11.30
CA VAL A 13 -14.97 -11.47 10.11
C VAL A 13 -14.79 -12.99 10.30
N GLY A 14 -15.06 -13.53 11.47
CA GLY A 14 -14.97 -14.97 11.73
C GLY A 14 -14.56 -15.31 13.16
N LYS A 15 -14.13 -16.56 13.37
CA LYS A 15 -13.63 -17.06 14.66
C LYS A 15 -12.31 -16.43 15.07
N ASN A 16 -11.73 -16.88 16.19
CA ASN A 16 -10.44 -16.40 16.69
C ASN A 16 -9.38 -16.31 15.57
N SER A 17 -8.59 -15.27 15.59
CA SER A 17 -7.55 -14.93 14.60
C SER A 17 -8.04 -14.41 13.24
N ALA A 18 -9.35 -14.47 12.91
CA ALA A 18 -9.86 -13.96 11.62
C ALA A 18 -9.61 -12.46 11.44
N GLY A 19 -9.62 -11.66 12.50
CA GLY A 19 -9.27 -10.25 12.46
C GLY A 19 -7.82 -9.99 12.03
N GLN A 20 -6.87 -10.86 12.40
CA GLN A 20 -5.49 -10.77 11.94
C GLN A 20 -5.40 -11.04 10.42
N ILE A 21 -6.14 -12.03 9.93
CA ILE A 21 -6.18 -12.32 8.48
C ILE A 21 -6.79 -11.14 7.72
N ALA A 22 -7.87 -10.52 8.23
CA ALA A 22 -8.45 -9.33 7.63
C ALA A 22 -7.43 -8.17 7.57
N LYS A 23 -6.63 -7.96 8.63
CA LYS A 23 -5.55 -6.99 8.63
C LYS A 23 -4.49 -7.31 7.58
N LEU A 24 -4.03 -8.56 7.48
CA LEU A 24 -3.04 -8.97 6.47
C LEU A 24 -3.59 -8.76 5.05
N ALA A 25 -4.86 -9.11 4.81
CA ALA A 25 -5.53 -8.88 3.53
C ALA A 25 -5.57 -7.38 3.16
N ASN A 26 -5.92 -6.52 4.13
CA ASN A 26 -5.85 -5.06 3.93
C ASN A 26 -4.44 -4.60 3.54
N GLN A 27 -3.40 -5.10 4.20
CA GLN A 27 -2.01 -4.70 3.93
C GLN A 27 -1.49 -5.23 2.59
N ILE A 28 -1.97 -6.37 2.11
CA ILE A 28 -1.73 -6.85 0.74
C ILE A 28 -2.28 -5.82 -0.26
N ILE A 29 -3.56 -5.49 -0.12
CA ILE A 29 -4.25 -4.56 -1.04
C ILE A 29 -3.58 -3.20 -1.01
N VAL A 30 -3.35 -2.62 0.17
CA VAL A 30 -2.71 -1.30 0.31
C VAL A 30 -1.31 -1.31 -0.29
N GLY A 31 -0.47 -2.29 0.06
CA GLY A 31 0.92 -2.35 -0.40
C GLY A 31 1.04 -2.49 -1.92
N ILE A 32 0.23 -3.37 -2.53
CA ILE A 32 0.22 -3.58 -3.97
C ILE A 32 -0.37 -2.36 -4.69
N THR A 33 -1.45 -1.76 -4.16
CA THR A 33 -2.05 -0.55 -4.74
C THR A 33 -1.07 0.62 -4.72
N ILE A 34 -0.25 0.81 -3.67
CA ILE A 34 0.80 1.82 -3.66
C ILE A 34 1.79 1.59 -4.81
N GLY A 35 2.15 0.34 -5.09
CA GLY A 35 3.00 -0.02 -6.23
C GLY A 35 2.36 0.36 -7.55
N SER A 36 1.12 -0.09 -7.81
CA SER A 36 0.41 0.18 -9.07
C SER A 36 0.17 1.68 -9.30
N VAL A 37 -0.17 2.44 -8.25
CA VAL A 37 -0.31 3.91 -8.32
C VAL A 37 1.03 4.56 -8.67
N SER A 38 2.13 4.06 -8.12
CA SER A 38 3.47 4.56 -8.46
C SER A 38 3.79 4.38 -9.95
N GLU A 39 3.48 3.21 -10.49
CA GLU A 39 3.67 2.90 -11.93
C GLU A 39 2.79 3.79 -12.81
N ALA A 40 1.50 3.91 -12.48
CA ALA A 40 0.57 4.74 -13.24
C ALA A 40 1.02 6.22 -13.30
N ILE A 41 1.48 6.78 -12.16
CA ILE A 41 2.01 8.15 -12.12
C ILE A 41 3.29 8.26 -12.96
N LYS A 42 4.23 7.32 -12.83
CA LYS A 42 5.47 7.33 -13.64
C LYS A 42 5.18 7.20 -15.13
N LEU A 43 4.27 6.31 -15.49
CA LEU A 43 3.85 6.14 -16.89
C LEU A 43 3.27 7.44 -17.46
N SER A 44 2.39 8.11 -16.70
CA SER A 44 1.81 9.38 -17.13
C SER A 44 2.87 10.45 -17.34
N GLN A 45 3.81 10.58 -16.40
CA GLN A 45 4.91 11.55 -16.48
C GLN A 45 5.82 11.31 -17.68
N LYS A 46 6.17 10.05 -17.95
CA LYS A 46 7.01 9.67 -19.09
C LYS A 46 6.33 9.95 -20.44
N ASN A 47 5.01 9.99 -20.45
CA ASN A 47 4.22 10.33 -21.65
C ASN A 47 3.78 11.81 -21.69
N ASN A 48 4.37 12.68 -20.87
CA ASN A 48 4.05 14.11 -20.78
C ASN A 48 2.58 14.38 -20.41
N VAL A 49 1.92 13.44 -19.72
CA VAL A 49 0.56 13.61 -19.19
C VAL A 49 0.65 14.09 -17.75
N ASN A 50 -0.09 15.16 -17.41
CA ASN A 50 -0.11 15.65 -16.04
C ASN A 50 -0.74 14.62 -15.10
N PRO A 51 0.01 14.08 -14.10
CA PRO A 51 -0.50 13.03 -13.21
C PRO A 51 -1.65 13.50 -12.31
N ILE A 52 -1.81 14.79 -12.05
CA ILE A 52 -3.00 15.33 -11.36
C ILE A 52 -4.27 15.06 -12.18
N ASN A 53 -4.20 15.22 -13.50
CA ASN A 53 -5.35 14.96 -14.37
C ASN A 53 -5.68 13.45 -14.43
N ILE A 54 -4.67 12.58 -14.33
CA ILE A 54 -4.91 11.13 -14.18
C ILE A 54 -5.68 10.83 -12.89
N LEU A 55 -5.27 11.39 -11.74
CA LEU A 55 -6.01 11.20 -10.49
C LEU A 55 -7.47 11.66 -10.61
N LYS A 56 -7.70 12.81 -11.25
CA LYS A 56 -9.06 13.34 -11.48
C LYS A 56 -9.89 12.43 -12.38
N ALA A 57 -9.31 11.97 -13.49
CA ALA A 57 -10.00 11.13 -14.48
C ALA A 57 -10.39 9.76 -13.93
N LEU A 58 -9.59 9.21 -13.01
CA LEU A 58 -9.84 7.91 -12.39
C LEU A 58 -10.79 7.97 -11.19
N LYS A 59 -11.07 9.19 -10.69
CA LYS A 59 -11.91 9.38 -9.50
C LYS A 59 -13.33 8.88 -9.74
N GLY A 60 -13.80 8.02 -8.81
CA GLY A 60 -15.11 7.37 -8.88
C GLY A 60 -15.22 6.21 -9.87
N GLY A 61 -14.14 5.90 -10.60
CA GLY A 61 -14.06 4.73 -11.49
C GLY A 61 -13.53 3.48 -10.80
N TRP A 62 -13.40 2.40 -11.53
CA TRP A 62 -12.94 1.09 -11.02
C TRP A 62 -11.55 1.09 -10.39
N ALA A 63 -10.66 1.95 -10.87
CA ALA A 63 -9.31 2.10 -10.34
C ALA A 63 -9.23 3.02 -9.11
N ASP A 64 -10.33 3.72 -8.78
CA ASP A 64 -10.32 4.67 -7.66
C ASP A 64 -10.18 3.94 -6.31
N SER A 65 -9.46 4.59 -5.43
CA SER A 65 -9.29 4.12 -4.05
C SER A 65 -8.80 5.25 -3.16
N LYS A 66 -9.01 5.12 -1.85
CA LYS A 66 -8.41 6.04 -0.88
C LYS A 66 -6.88 6.07 -1.02
N VAL A 67 -6.26 4.95 -1.39
CA VAL A 67 -4.82 4.85 -1.65
C VAL A 67 -4.45 5.68 -2.88
N LEU A 68 -5.15 5.52 -4.02
CA LEU A 68 -4.93 6.31 -5.22
C LEU A 68 -4.98 7.82 -4.92
N GLN A 69 -6.07 8.28 -4.32
CA GLN A 69 -6.29 9.71 -4.08
C GLN A 69 -5.30 10.29 -3.07
N THR A 70 -4.99 9.56 -1.98
CA THR A 70 -4.15 10.08 -0.91
C THR A 70 -2.65 9.92 -1.23
N HIS A 71 -2.23 8.68 -1.58
CA HIS A 71 -0.82 8.40 -1.79
C HIS A 71 -0.35 8.89 -3.17
N GLY A 72 -1.20 8.83 -4.19
CA GLY A 72 -0.91 9.41 -5.49
C GLY A 72 -0.62 10.91 -5.39
N LEU A 73 -1.41 11.64 -4.62
CA LEU A 73 -1.16 13.06 -4.39
C LEU A 73 0.16 13.33 -3.65
N ARG A 74 0.51 12.49 -2.65
CA ARG A 74 1.82 12.57 -1.96
C ARG A 74 2.99 12.32 -2.90
N MET A 75 2.87 11.34 -3.77
CA MET A 75 3.89 10.99 -4.79
C MET A 75 4.14 12.16 -5.75
N ILE A 76 3.06 12.78 -6.26
CA ILE A 76 3.14 13.92 -7.17
C ILE A 76 3.79 15.13 -6.49
N LYS A 77 3.45 15.38 -5.21
CA LYS A 77 3.99 16.49 -4.42
C LYS A 77 5.36 16.19 -3.79
N ASN A 78 5.92 15.00 -3.97
CA ASN A 78 7.12 14.53 -3.24
C ASN A 78 7.01 14.68 -1.71
N ASP A 79 5.80 14.58 -1.16
CA ASP A 79 5.54 14.66 0.29
C ASP A 79 5.60 13.27 0.93
N PHE A 80 6.79 12.90 1.37
CA PHE A 80 7.07 11.60 2.00
C PHE A 80 7.32 11.71 3.51
N LYS A 81 6.78 12.76 4.16
CA LYS A 81 6.78 12.89 5.62
C LYS A 81 6.15 11.66 6.26
N PRO A 82 6.70 11.09 7.35
CA PRO A 82 6.24 9.85 7.94
C PRO A 82 4.77 9.92 8.42
N ARG A 83 3.91 9.10 7.84
CA ARG A 83 2.53 8.82 8.30
C ARG A 83 2.34 7.31 8.47
N GLY A 84 2.74 6.52 7.46
CA GLY A 84 2.93 5.08 7.53
C GLY A 84 4.33 4.76 7.02
N LYS A 85 5.23 4.31 7.91
CA LYS A 85 6.66 4.15 7.57
C LYS A 85 6.91 2.95 6.66
N ASN A 86 7.95 3.04 5.81
CA ASN A 86 8.46 1.90 5.01
C ASN A 86 8.84 0.71 5.89
N PHE A 87 9.44 0.93 7.09
CA PHE A 87 9.73 -0.14 8.06
C PHE A 87 8.48 -0.92 8.45
N SER A 88 7.38 -0.22 8.73
CA SER A 88 6.10 -0.85 9.11
C SER A 88 5.53 -1.66 7.96
N GLN A 89 5.53 -1.10 6.75
CA GLN A 89 5.03 -1.78 5.56
C GLN A 89 5.88 -3.02 5.22
N LEU A 90 7.20 -2.94 5.34
CA LEU A 90 8.09 -4.09 5.15
C LEU A 90 7.81 -5.19 6.18
N LYS A 91 7.62 -4.82 7.46
CA LYS A 91 7.22 -5.77 8.51
C LYS A 91 5.89 -6.46 8.16
N ASP A 92 4.91 -5.70 7.71
CA ASP A 92 3.61 -6.25 7.33
C ASP A 92 3.74 -7.21 6.13
N MET A 93 4.55 -6.88 5.12
CA MET A 93 4.83 -7.78 3.99
C MET A 93 5.54 -9.07 4.44
N ASN A 94 6.43 -9.01 5.42
CA ASN A 94 7.05 -10.21 6.01
C ASN A 94 5.98 -11.10 6.67
N ASN A 95 5.15 -10.54 7.54
CA ASN A 95 4.08 -11.27 8.23
C ASN A 95 3.10 -11.92 7.24
N ILE A 96 2.76 -11.24 6.14
CA ILE A 96 1.90 -11.76 5.07
C ILE A 96 2.54 -13.01 4.45
N LEU A 97 3.81 -12.92 4.05
CA LEU A 97 4.50 -14.03 3.37
C LEU A 97 4.75 -15.21 4.32
N ASP A 98 5.00 -14.96 5.60
CA ASP A 98 5.14 -16.01 6.61
C ASP A 98 3.81 -16.73 6.84
N CYS A 99 2.71 -15.98 6.93
CA CYS A 99 1.36 -16.55 7.02
C CYS A 99 1.02 -17.41 5.78
N ALA A 100 1.32 -16.92 4.59
CA ALA A 100 1.10 -17.61 3.33
C ALA A 100 1.92 -18.90 3.23
N LYS A 101 3.21 -18.86 3.62
CA LYS A 101 4.11 -20.02 3.64
C LYS A 101 3.56 -21.15 4.51
N ASN A 102 3.04 -20.84 5.69
CA ASN A 102 2.43 -21.81 6.61
C ASN A 102 1.18 -22.49 6.02
N LYS A 103 0.58 -21.90 4.99
CA LYS A 103 -0.59 -22.41 4.27
C LYS A 103 -0.24 -22.92 2.86
N LYS A 104 1.04 -23.00 2.51
CA LYS A 104 1.53 -23.38 1.17
C LYS A 104 0.92 -22.52 0.05
N LEU A 105 0.67 -21.23 0.34
CA LEU A 105 0.08 -20.28 -0.60
C LEU A 105 1.16 -19.39 -1.22
N GLU A 106 1.16 -19.27 -2.55
CA GLU A 106 2.04 -18.38 -3.28
C GLU A 106 1.40 -17.00 -3.47
N LEU A 107 2.14 -15.95 -3.12
CA LEU A 107 1.73 -14.56 -3.25
C LEU A 107 2.77 -13.75 -4.06
N PRO A 108 2.80 -13.89 -5.40
CA PRO A 108 3.86 -13.33 -6.24
C PRO A 108 3.91 -11.79 -6.16
N LEU A 109 2.78 -11.11 -6.20
CA LEU A 109 2.73 -9.63 -6.11
C LEU A 109 3.27 -9.14 -4.76
N SER A 110 2.89 -9.78 -3.66
CA SER A 110 3.40 -9.45 -2.32
C SER A 110 4.92 -9.69 -2.21
N LYS A 111 5.45 -10.74 -2.86
CA LYS A 111 6.90 -10.99 -2.92
C LYS A 111 7.65 -9.85 -3.62
N ILE A 112 7.10 -9.35 -4.74
CA ILE A 112 7.68 -8.22 -5.49
C ILE A 112 7.68 -6.96 -4.62
N VAL A 113 6.53 -6.59 -4.07
CA VAL A 113 6.35 -5.40 -3.23
C VAL A 113 7.26 -5.45 -1.99
N LYS A 114 7.37 -6.61 -1.32
CA LYS A 114 8.34 -6.81 -0.23
C LYS A 114 9.77 -6.49 -0.66
N LYS A 115 10.23 -7.02 -1.82
CA LYS A 115 11.58 -6.75 -2.35
C LYS A 115 11.80 -5.25 -2.57
N MET A 116 10.79 -4.53 -3.05
CA MET A 116 10.88 -3.08 -3.29
C MET A 116 11.02 -2.31 -1.97
N TYR A 117 10.17 -2.57 -0.97
CA TYR A 117 10.29 -1.94 0.36
C TYR A 117 11.63 -2.27 1.03
N ASN A 118 12.11 -3.52 0.91
CA ASN A 118 13.41 -3.90 1.46
C ASN A 118 14.56 -3.09 0.83
N LYS A 119 14.51 -2.84 -0.48
CA LYS A 119 15.50 -1.97 -1.16
C LYS A 119 15.46 -0.54 -0.63
N LEU A 120 14.26 0.03 -0.36
CA LEU A 120 14.12 1.37 0.21
C LEU A 120 14.71 1.44 1.62
N VAL A 121 14.40 0.46 2.46
CA VAL A 121 14.91 0.39 3.83
C VAL A 121 16.45 0.30 3.82
N LYS A 122 17.03 -0.55 2.97
CA LYS A 122 18.50 -0.66 2.80
C LYS A 122 19.15 0.64 2.31
N LYS A 123 18.42 1.50 1.61
CA LYS A 123 18.87 2.83 1.16
C LYS A 123 18.68 3.93 2.23
N GLY A 124 18.35 3.58 3.47
CA GLY A 124 18.13 4.54 4.56
C GLY A 124 16.76 5.24 4.55
N LEU A 125 15.84 4.84 3.66
CA LEU A 125 14.51 5.44 3.53
C LEU A 125 13.45 4.75 4.42
N GLY A 126 13.86 3.97 5.41
CA GLY A 126 12.97 3.19 6.28
C GLY A 126 11.96 4.04 7.04
N ASN A 127 12.32 5.25 7.44
CA ASN A 127 11.46 6.19 8.15
C ASN A 127 10.55 7.04 7.23
N TYR A 128 10.71 7.00 5.92
CA TYR A 128 9.84 7.72 5.00
C TYR A 128 8.45 7.08 4.94
N ASP A 129 7.45 7.89 4.54
CA ASP A 129 6.11 7.40 4.26
C ASP A 129 6.12 6.29 3.20
N HIS A 130 5.28 5.27 3.35
CA HIS A 130 5.24 4.11 2.46
C HIS A 130 4.86 4.46 1.01
N SER A 131 4.26 5.63 0.76
CA SER A 131 4.09 6.16 -0.59
C SER A 131 5.44 6.45 -1.29
N SER A 132 6.54 6.56 -0.53
CA SER A 132 7.88 6.71 -1.11
C SER A 132 8.36 5.49 -1.90
N LEU A 133 7.58 4.39 -1.96
CA LEU A 133 7.79 3.29 -2.90
C LEU A 133 7.92 3.81 -4.33
N TYR A 134 7.23 4.89 -4.65
CA TYR A 134 7.36 5.67 -5.88
C TYR A 134 8.81 6.01 -6.27
N LYS A 135 9.72 6.21 -5.29
CA LYS A 135 11.16 6.46 -5.52
C LYS A 135 11.94 5.24 -6.03
N SER A 136 11.33 4.06 -6.00
CA SER A 136 11.94 2.84 -6.56
C SER A 136 11.87 2.78 -8.08
N TYR A 137 11.00 3.58 -8.68
CA TYR A 137 10.82 3.66 -10.13
C TYR A 137 11.66 4.83 -10.70
N LYS A 138 12.34 4.59 -11.82
CA LYS A 138 13.15 5.57 -12.53
C LYS A 138 12.32 6.36 -13.54
#